data_08e3a6d2384d92bccc6931b0c6924ed4
#
_entry.id   08e3a6d2384d92bccc6931b0c6924ed4
#
_cell.length_a   1.000
_cell.length_b   1.000
_cell.length_c   1.000
_cell.angle_alpha   90.00
_cell.angle_beta   90.00
_cell.angle_gamma   90.00
#
_symmetry.space_group_name_H-M   'P 1'
#
loop_
_entity.id
_entity.type
_entity.pdbx_description
1 polymer ?
#
loop_
_entity_poly.entity_id
_entity_poly.type
_entity_poly.pdbx_seq_one_letter_code
_entity_poly.pdbx_strand_id
1 'polypeptide(L)'
;MSSMAGDLGFIGVSTQHSLIQKLFPLWVDVLGLGEAKLRGFDHPPGVSLADMRLQVEQLRGDSSLAGALVTTHKVVVWECAKGLFSESDSHAQRLHEVSCISRNSEGELVAHAKDPLTARWAINQIVSPEHWQRFPEAEVLILGAGGAGLALAWVLLDSNEKPARIHLTEVEAGRGSQVRDHLKEFSQELWSLHEINSPEEADLILAKLPPQSLIVNASGLGKDRPGSPLSTSADFPSECHIWEFNYRGSLEFLHQALRQQRKQRLHIHDGWEYFLAGWAYIIAEVYHFELTEPLFAKLREAALPLRPIH
;
A
#
# COMPACT_ATOMS: atom_id res chain seq x y z
N MET A 1 18.30 12.42 -30.20
CA MET A 1 18.32 13.23 -28.97
C MET A 1 17.36 12.53 -28.01
N SER A 2 17.86 11.90 -26.96
CA SER A 2 16.99 11.35 -25.91
C SER A 2 16.26 12.52 -25.31
N SER A 3 14.92 12.58 -25.44
CA SER A 3 14.13 13.58 -24.72
C SER A 3 14.43 13.34 -23.24
N MET A 4 14.84 14.38 -22.51
CA MET A 4 15.01 14.27 -21.06
C MET A 4 13.69 13.81 -20.46
N ALA A 5 13.74 12.78 -19.62
CA ALA A 5 12.55 12.32 -18.91
C ALA A 5 12.02 13.47 -18.02
N GLY A 6 10.70 13.68 -18.02
CA GLY A 6 10.09 14.71 -17.17
C GLY A 6 10.20 14.36 -15.68
N ASP A 7 9.95 15.34 -14.82
CA ASP A 7 9.95 15.16 -13.36
C ASP A 7 8.80 14.24 -12.91
N LEU A 8 8.98 13.54 -11.78
CA LEU A 8 7.92 12.78 -11.13
C LEU A 8 7.23 13.63 -10.05
N GLY A 9 5.92 13.82 -10.15
CA GLY A 9 5.12 14.45 -9.12
C GLY A 9 4.89 13.49 -7.92
N PHE A 10 4.79 14.06 -6.73
CA PHE A 10 4.44 13.32 -5.52
C PHE A 10 3.38 14.10 -4.72
N ILE A 11 2.12 13.68 -4.81
CA ILE A 11 0.99 14.28 -4.08
C ILE A 11 0.82 13.55 -2.75
N GLY A 12 0.92 14.28 -1.63
CA GLY A 12 0.83 13.70 -0.30
C GLY A 12 0.63 14.73 0.79
N VAL A 13 0.81 14.34 2.05
CA VAL A 13 0.65 15.23 3.22
C VAL A 13 1.97 15.91 3.61
N SER A 14 3.08 15.18 3.49
CA SER A 14 4.40 15.61 3.99
C SER A 14 5.49 14.95 3.13
N THR A 15 5.50 15.32 1.85
CA THR A 15 6.32 14.65 0.83
C THR A 15 7.82 14.81 1.07
N GLN A 16 8.24 15.96 1.61
CA GLN A 16 9.66 16.26 1.86
C GLN A 16 10.31 15.32 2.89
N HIS A 17 9.52 14.77 3.82
CA HIS A 17 10.02 13.86 4.86
C HIS A 17 10.00 12.39 4.43
N SER A 18 9.51 12.09 3.24
CA SER A 18 9.49 10.72 2.71
C SER A 18 10.88 10.27 2.30
N LEU A 19 11.21 9.03 2.62
CA LEU A 19 12.49 8.42 2.25
C LEU A 19 12.75 8.40 0.74
N ILE A 20 11.70 8.41 -0.04
CA ILE A 20 11.80 8.44 -1.51
C ILE A 20 12.56 9.67 -2.02
N GLN A 21 12.57 10.78 -1.29
CA GLN A 21 13.36 11.97 -1.65
C GLN A 21 14.86 11.64 -1.74
N LYS A 22 15.35 10.71 -0.91
CA LYS A 22 16.73 10.24 -0.93
C LYS A 22 16.93 9.06 -1.89
N LEU A 23 15.90 8.27 -2.08
CA LEU A 23 15.95 7.05 -2.90
C LEU A 23 15.78 7.35 -4.40
N PHE A 24 14.90 8.27 -4.77
CA PHE A 24 14.58 8.56 -6.16
C PHE A 24 15.81 8.95 -7.00
N PRO A 25 16.74 9.80 -6.52
CA PRO A 25 17.97 10.10 -7.26
C PRO A 25 18.81 8.85 -7.58
N LEU A 26 18.91 7.90 -6.65
CA LEU A 26 19.64 6.64 -6.87
C LEU A 26 18.96 5.78 -7.95
N TRP A 27 17.64 5.79 -7.97
CA TRP A 27 16.85 5.07 -8.97
C TRP A 27 16.86 5.74 -10.34
N VAL A 28 16.92 7.08 -10.39
CA VAL A 28 17.13 7.84 -11.64
C VAL A 28 18.38 7.36 -12.36
N ASP A 29 19.49 7.17 -11.63
CA ASP A 29 20.75 6.66 -12.18
C ASP A 29 20.60 5.23 -12.71
N VAL A 30 20.00 4.33 -11.93
CA VAL A 30 19.77 2.92 -12.32
C VAL A 30 18.87 2.81 -13.54
N LEU A 31 17.85 3.67 -13.64
CA LEU A 31 16.84 3.67 -14.70
C LEU A 31 17.24 4.49 -15.93
N GLY A 32 18.33 5.27 -15.85
CA GLY A 32 18.76 6.13 -16.94
C GLY A 32 17.79 7.27 -17.26
N LEU A 33 17.08 7.81 -16.26
CA LEU A 33 16.09 8.87 -16.44
C LEU A 33 16.68 10.29 -16.54
N GLY A 34 18.01 10.40 -16.67
CA GLY A 34 18.70 11.67 -16.87
C GLY A 34 18.66 12.56 -15.64
N GLU A 35 18.07 13.75 -15.76
CA GLU A 35 18.00 14.75 -14.70
C GLU A 35 16.59 14.82 -14.02
N ALA A 36 15.77 13.77 -14.17
CA ALA A 36 14.44 13.73 -13.60
C ALA A 36 14.48 13.93 -12.08
N LYS A 37 13.60 14.78 -11.56
CA LYS A 37 13.49 15.12 -10.13
C LYS A 37 12.15 14.68 -9.57
N LEU A 38 12.12 14.48 -8.25
CA LEU A 38 10.88 14.26 -7.51
C LEU A 38 10.35 15.59 -6.98
N ARG A 39 9.15 15.99 -7.43
CA ARG A 39 8.49 17.24 -7.03
C ARG A 39 7.33 16.97 -6.10
N GLY A 40 7.45 17.35 -4.83
CA GLY A 40 6.43 17.21 -3.82
C GLY A 40 5.31 18.25 -3.93
N PHE A 41 4.06 17.81 -3.74
CA PHE A 41 2.87 18.63 -3.63
C PHE A 41 2.14 18.24 -2.34
N ASP A 42 2.32 19.07 -1.30
CA ASP A 42 1.80 18.80 0.04
C ASP A 42 0.39 19.36 0.21
N HIS A 43 -0.53 18.52 0.61
CA HIS A 43 -1.90 18.86 0.96
C HIS A 43 -2.25 18.29 2.34
N PRO A 44 -2.94 19.05 3.20
CA PRO A 44 -3.31 18.56 4.53
C PRO A 44 -4.34 17.43 4.42
N PRO A 45 -4.44 16.53 5.43
CA PRO A 45 -5.59 15.66 5.57
C PRO A 45 -6.88 16.47 5.56
N GLY A 46 -7.90 16.00 4.83
CA GLY A 46 -9.16 16.74 4.69
C GLY A 46 -9.11 17.92 3.70
N VAL A 47 -8.12 17.97 2.82
CA VAL A 47 -8.07 18.92 1.69
C VAL A 47 -9.40 18.95 0.94
N SER A 48 -9.85 20.14 0.51
CA SER A 48 -11.09 20.27 -0.24
C SER A 48 -11.02 19.59 -1.62
N LEU A 49 -12.17 19.11 -2.12
CA LEU A 49 -12.25 18.57 -3.48
C LEU A 49 -11.82 19.59 -4.54
N ALA A 50 -12.11 20.87 -4.32
CA ALA A 50 -11.75 21.95 -5.24
C ALA A 50 -10.23 22.16 -5.31
N ASP A 51 -9.54 22.19 -4.17
CA ASP A 51 -8.09 22.39 -4.12
C ASP A 51 -7.36 21.19 -4.71
N MET A 52 -7.81 19.96 -4.42
CA MET A 52 -7.22 18.75 -4.99
C MET A 52 -7.45 18.68 -6.51
N ARG A 53 -8.64 19.07 -6.99
CA ARG A 53 -8.93 19.18 -8.42
C ARG A 53 -8.00 20.17 -9.11
N LEU A 54 -7.80 21.35 -8.50
CA LEU A 54 -6.86 22.35 -9.00
C LEU A 54 -5.43 21.79 -9.11
N GLN A 55 -4.99 21.00 -8.13
CA GLN A 55 -3.69 20.34 -8.17
C GLN A 55 -3.56 19.40 -9.38
N VAL A 56 -4.59 18.60 -9.67
CA VAL A 56 -4.59 17.69 -10.84
C VAL A 56 -4.66 18.50 -12.17
N GLU A 57 -5.39 19.60 -12.21
CA GLU A 57 -5.42 20.53 -13.37
C GLU A 57 -4.06 21.17 -13.61
N GLN A 58 -3.35 21.59 -12.56
CA GLN A 58 -1.97 22.09 -12.66
C GLN A 58 -1.02 21.00 -13.20
N LEU A 59 -1.12 19.76 -12.68
CA LEU A 59 -0.34 18.64 -13.20
C LEU A 59 -0.63 18.41 -14.67
N ARG A 60 -1.90 18.47 -15.11
CA ARG A 60 -2.28 18.33 -16.52
C ARG A 60 -1.62 19.39 -17.40
N GLY A 61 -1.56 20.65 -16.93
CA GLY A 61 -0.99 21.78 -17.67
C GLY A 61 0.55 21.84 -17.66
N ASP A 62 1.22 21.14 -16.76
CA ASP A 62 2.69 21.16 -16.62
C ASP A 62 3.34 20.01 -17.41
N SER A 63 3.78 20.30 -18.63
CA SER A 63 4.45 19.33 -19.50
C SER A 63 5.84 18.90 -19.02
N SER A 64 6.42 19.56 -18.01
CA SER A 64 7.67 19.13 -17.38
C SER A 64 7.47 17.96 -16.43
N LEU A 65 6.22 17.62 -16.04
CA LEU A 65 5.87 16.47 -15.23
C LEU A 65 5.49 15.28 -16.12
N ALA A 66 6.22 14.16 -15.97
CA ALA A 66 5.90 12.90 -16.63
C ALA A 66 4.62 12.25 -16.08
N GLY A 67 4.34 12.48 -14.81
CA GLY A 67 3.19 11.94 -14.10
C GLY A 67 3.32 12.19 -12.61
N ALA A 68 2.55 11.48 -11.78
CA ALA A 68 2.61 11.64 -10.33
C ALA A 68 2.25 10.36 -9.57
N LEU A 69 2.87 10.20 -8.40
CA LEU A 69 2.40 9.30 -7.34
C LEU A 69 1.43 10.07 -6.43
N VAL A 70 0.36 9.41 -6.01
CA VAL A 70 -0.58 9.91 -5.00
C VAL A 70 -0.60 8.96 -3.80
N THR A 71 -0.41 9.51 -2.59
CA THR A 71 -0.49 8.72 -1.35
C THR A 71 -1.84 8.92 -0.65
N THR A 72 -1.88 9.62 0.46
CA THR A 72 -3.05 9.77 1.34
C THR A 72 -4.35 10.19 0.63
N HIS A 73 -4.26 10.95 -0.46
CA HIS A 73 -5.39 11.59 -1.13
C HIS A 73 -5.99 10.78 -2.30
N LYS A 74 -5.73 9.49 -2.40
CA LYS A 74 -6.09 8.62 -3.54
C LYS A 74 -7.58 8.67 -3.88
N VAL A 75 -8.44 8.53 -2.86
CA VAL A 75 -9.91 8.59 -3.01
C VAL A 75 -10.35 10.01 -3.39
N VAL A 76 -9.79 11.02 -2.73
CA VAL A 76 -10.10 12.44 -3.01
C VAL A 76 -9.77 12.80 -4.46
N VAL A 77 -8.63 12.33 -4.99
CA VAL A 77 -8.25 12.53 -6.40
C VAL A 77 -9.26 11.87 -7.34
N TRP A 78 -9.70 10.64 -7.04
CA TRP A 78 -10.74 9.98 -7.83
C TRP A 78 -12.04 10.78 -7.82
N GLU A 79 -12.52 11.17 -6.64
CA GLU A 79 -13.79 11.90 -6.49
C GLU A 79 -13.80 13.22 -7.26
N CYS A 80 -12.74 14.03 -7.11
CA CYS A 80 -12.71 15.37 -7.69
C CYS A 80 -12.22 15.42 -9.13
N ALA A 81 -11.39 14.49 -9.58
CA ALA A 81 -10.64 14.60 -10.82
C ALA A 81 -10.88 13.49 -11.84
N LYS A 82 -11.77 12.50 -11.58
CA LYS A 82 -12.05 11.42 -12.53
C LYS A 82 -12.42 11.88 -13.95
N GLY A 83 -13.07 13.02 -14.09
CA GLY A 83 -13.40 13.62 -15.38
C GLY A 83 -12.23 14.37 -16.07
N LEU A 84 -11.04 14.43 -15.46
CA LEU A 84 -9.83 15.01 -16.04
C LEU A 84 -8.92 13.96 -16.67
N PHE A 85 -9.17 12.70 -16.41
CA PHE A 85 -8.43 11.59 -16.98
C PHE A 85 -9.07 11.15 -18.29
N SER A 86 -8.27 10.94 -19.33
CA SER A 86 -8.74 10.36 -20.61
C SER A 86 -9.10 8.89 -20.44
N GLU A 87 -8.34 8.19 -19.58
CA GLU A 87 -8.53 6.78 -19.28
C GLU A 87 -8.28 6.51 -17.79
N SER A 88 -8.81 5.39 -17.32
CA SER A 88 -8.52 4.86 -15.99
C SER A 88 -8.44 3.33 -16.04
N ASP A 89 -7.48 2.75 -15.30
CA ASP A 89 -7.36 1.30 -15.25
C ASP A 89 -8.51 0.64 -14.46
N SER A 90 -8.66 -0.67 -14.61
CA SER A 90 -9.74 -1.43 -13.97
C SER A 90 -9.69 -1.38 -12.44
N HIS A 91 -8.50 -1.29 -11.85
CA HIS A 91 -8.35 -1.17 -10.40
C HIS A 91 -8.80 0.21 -9.90
N ALA A 92 -8.43 1.30 -10.60
CA ALA A 92 -8.87 2.65 -10.24
C ALA A 92 -10.40 2.79 -10.32
N GLN A 93 -11.02 2.22 -11.37
CA GLN A 93 -12.47 2.19 -11.52
C GLN A 93 -13.16 1.42 -10.40
N ARG A 94 -12.58 0.28 -9.99
CA ARG A 94 -13.18 -0.62 -9.00
C ARG A 94 -12.98 -0.12 -7.57
N LEU A 95 -11.78 0.36 -7.25
CA LEU A 95 -11.44 0.84 -5.90
C LEU A 95 -11.81 2.31 -5.68
N HIS A 96 -12.24 3.01 -6.73
CA HIS A 96 -12.51 4.44 -6.69
C HIS A 96 -11.35 5.24 -6.07
N GLU A 97 -10.12 4.89 -6.47
CA GLU A 97 -8.90 5.57 -6.02
C GLU A 97 -7.89 5.76 -7.14
N VAL A 98 -6.99 6.72 -6.97
CA VAL A 98 -5.87 6.97 -7.88
C VAL A 98 -4.60 7.01 -7.07
N SER A 99 -3.72 6.03 -7.22
CA SER A 99 -2.39 6.02 -6.60
C SER A 99 -1.28 6.42 -7.58
N CYS A 100 -1.56 6.39 -8.89
CA CYS A 100 -0.62 6.75 -9.93
C CYS A 100 -1.34 7.51 -11.06
N ILE A 101 -0.72 8.59 -11.52
CA ILE A 101 -1.15 9.36 -12.68
C ILE A 101 -0.01 9.29 -13.70
N SER A 102 -0.26 8.76 -14.89
CA SER A 102 0.68 8.78 -16.01
C SER A 102 0.17 9.65 -17.17
N ARG A 103 0.91 9.71 -18.27
CA ARG A 103 0.46 10.34 -19.51
C ARG A 103 0.43 9.31 -20.62
N ASN A 104 -0.60 9.36 -21.47
CA ASN A 104 -0.63 8.58 -22.70
C ASN A 104 0.24 9.21 -23.81
N SER A 105 0.27 8.60 -24.98
CA SER A 105 1.04 9.09 -26.16
C SER A 105 0.60 10.48 -26.65
N GLU A 106 -0.60 10.92 -26.32
CA GLU A 106 -1.16 12.25 -26.64
C GLU A 106 -0.86 13.29 -25.56
N GLY A 107 -0.21 12.87 -24.45
CA GLY A 107 0.10 13.73 -23.30
C GLY A 107 -1.06 13.93 -22.32
N GLU A 108 -2.16 13.21 -22.51
CA GLU A 108 -3.33 13.27 -21.63
C GLU A 108 -3.08 12.43 -20.37
N LEU A 109 -3.73 12.81 -19.26
CA LEU A 109 -3.60 12.11 -18.00
C LEU A 109 -4.38 10.80 -17.99
N VAL A 110 -3.74 9.74 -17.48
CA VAL A 110 -4.32 8.41 -17.23
C VAL A 110 -4.25 8.09 -15.75
N ALA A 111 -5.34 7.60 -15.18
CA ALA A 111 -5.44 7.25 -13.77
C ALA A 111 -5.22 5.76 -13.53
N HIS A 112 -4.43 5.43 -12.51
CA HIS A 112 -4.16 4.04 -12.13
C HIS A 112 -4.24 3.84 -10.62
N ALA A 113 -4.68 2.64 -10.19
CA ALA A 113 -4.53 2.16 -8.82
C ALA A 113 -3.49 1.02 -8.78
N LYS A 114 -2.29 1.32 -8.30
CA LYS A 114 -1.16 0.37 -8.27
C LYS A 114 -1.05 -0.41 -6.95
N ASP A 115 -1.81 -0.04 -5.93
CA ASP A 115 -1.80 -0.73 -4.64
C ASP A 115 -2.14 -2.22 -4.75
N PRO A 116 -3.13 -2.66 -5.56
CA PRO A 116 -3.40 -4.08 -5.75
C PRO A 116 -2.23 -4.85 -6.38
N LEU A 117 -1.52 -4.27 -7.35
CA LEU A 117 -0.33 -4.90 -7.94
C LEU A 117 0.79 -5.02 -6.92
N THR A 118 1.03 -3.95 -6.16
CA THR A 118 2.03 -3.93 -5.08
C THR A 118 1.70 -4.96 -4.00
N ALA A 119 0.44 -5.01 -3.56
CA ALA A 119 -0.01 -5.96 -2.54
C ALA A 119 0.11 -7.41 -3.02
N ARG A 120 -0.26 -7.70 -4.28
CA ARG A 120 -0.13 -9.03 -4.88
C ARG A 120 1.33 -9.48 -4.97
N TRP A 121 2.21 -8.58 -5.43
CA TRP A 121 3.63 -8.90 -5.49
C TRP A 121 4.19 -9.17 -4.08
N ALA A 122 3.90 -8.29 -3.13
CA ALA A 122 4.46 -8.36 -1.78
C ALA A 122 3.94 -9.58 -1.00
N ILE A 123 2.65 -9.92 -1.10
CA ILE A 123 2.10 -11.10 -0.41
C ILE A 123 2.77 -12.38 -0.89
N ASN A 124 3.08 -12.49 -2.19
CA ASN A 124 3.78 -13.64 -2.75
C ASN A 124 5.24 -13.77 -2.28
N GLN A 125 5.83 -12.71 -1.70
CA GLN A 125 7.15 -12.78 -1.04
C GLN A 125 7.03 -13.24 0.42
N ILE A 126 5.84 -13.19 1.01
CA ILE A 126 5.58 -13.46 2.44
C ILE A 126 5.03 -14.88 2.63
N VAL A 127 4.02 -15.24 1.83
CA VAL A 127 3.44 -16.57 1.80
C VAL A 127 3.50 -17.14 0.39
N SER A 128 3.88 -18.41 0.25
CA SER A 128 3.89 -19.05 -1.06
C SER A 128 2.45 -19.13 -1.63
N PRO A 129 2.29 -19.13 -2.96
CA PRO A 129 0.95 -19.29 -3.56
C PRO A 129 0.20 -20.54 -3.04
N GLU A 130 0.94 -21.63 -2.72
CA GLU A 130 0.37 -22.89 -2.23
C GLU A 130 0.07 -22.86 -0.72
N HIS A 131 0.36 -21.78 -0.02
CA HIS A 131 0.21 -21.67 1.43
C HIS A 131 -1.21 -22.02 1.89
N TRP A 132 -2.21 -21.45 1.24
CA TRP A 132 -3.62 -21.63 1.59
C TRP A 132 -4.13 -23.05 1.28
N GLN A 133 -3.58 -23.73 0.27
CA GLN A 133 -3.87 -25.14 0.01
C GLN A 133 -3.25 -26.04 1.08
N ARG A 134 -2.02 -25.73 1.49
CA ARG A 134 -1.29 -26.49 2.50
C ARG A 134 -1.89 -26.32 3.88
N PHE A 135 -2.44 -25.15 4.19
CA PHE A 135 -3.05 -24.78 5.46
C PHE A 135 -4.47 -24.25 5.23
N PRO A 136 -5.43 -25.14 4.91
CA PRO A 136 -6.78 -24.73 4.51
C PRO A 136 -7.60 -24.05 5.61
N GLU A 137 -7.20 -24.16 6.87
CA GLU A 137 -7.83 -23.47 8.00
C GLU A 137 -7.22 -22.08 8.25
N ALA A 138 -6.07 -21.76 7.61
CA ALA A 138 -5.37 -20.51 7.86
C ALA A 138 -6.20 -19.30 7.38
N GLU A 139 -6.24 -18.27 8.20
CA GLU A 139 -7.03 -17.05 8.00
C GLU A 139 -6.12 -15.83 7.89
N VAL A 140 -6.71 -14.69 7.54
CA VAL A 140 -5.99 -13.41 7.48
C VAL A 140 -6.67 -12.40 8.39
N LEU A 141 -5.89 -11.72 9.25
CA LEU A 141 -6.33 -10.55 10.00
C LEU A 141 -5.63 -9.30 9.46
N ILE A 142 -6.39 -8.37 8.90
CA ILE A 142 -5.90 -7.07 8.43
C ILE A 142 -6.35 -6.01 9.44
N LEU A 143 -5.40 -5.49 10.19
CA LEU A 143 -5.62 -4.45 11.18
C LEU A 143 -5.59 -3.08 10.49
N GLY A 144 -6.77 -2.55 10.20
CA GLY A 144 -7.00 -1.31 9.46
C GLY A 144 -7.56 -1.54 8.05
N ALA A 145 -8.79 -1.06 7.81
CA ALA A 145 -9.49 -1.14 6.53
C ALA A 145 -9.33 0.15 5.67
N GLY A 146 -8.17 0.82 5.76
CA GLY A 146 -7.79 1.91 4.87
C GLY A 146 -7.45 1.41 3.46
N GLY A 147 -7.05 2.31 2.53
CA GLY A 147 -6.76 1.96 1.14
C GLY A 147 -5.82 0.77 0.96
N ALA A 148 -4.68 0.74 1.68
CA ALA A 148 -3.73 -0.37 1.58
C ALA A 148 -4.28 -1.70 2.15
N GLY A 149 -5.01 -1.64 3.26
CA GLY A 149 -5.67 -2.82 3.84
C GLY A 149 -6.77 -3.37 2.93
N LEU A 150 -7.59 -2.50 2.34
CA LEU A 150 -8.61 -2.87 1.35
C LEU A 150 -8.00 -3.46 0.07
N ALA A 151 -6.91 -2.87 -0.43
CA ALA A 151 -6.21 -3.38 -1.60
C ALA A 151 -5.69 -4.80 -1.36
N LEU A 152 -5.12 -5.09 -0.18
CA LEU A 152 -4.69 -6.43 0.19
C LEU A 152 -5.87 -7.39 0.32
N ALA A 153 -6.95 -6.99 1.01
CA ALA A 153 -8.15 -7.82 1.15
C ALA A 153 -8.73 -8.18 -0.24
N TRP A 154 -8.83 -7.18 -1.11
CA TRP A 154 -9.30 -7.38 -2.47
C TRP A 154 -8.43 -8.37 -3.24
N VAL A 155 -7.10 -8.22 -3.20
CA VAL A 155 -6.14 -9.12 -3.86
C VAL A 155 -6.28 -10.55 -3.39
N LEU A 156 -6.43 -10.76 -2.08
CA LEU A 156 -6.61 -12.10 -1.50
C LEU A 156 -7.95 -12.72 -1.89
N LEU A 157 -9.03 -11.93 -1.91
CA LEU A 157 -10.36 -12.38 -2.31
C LEU A 157 -10.47 -12.66 -3.82
N ASP A 158 -9.71 -11.95 -4.65
CA ASP A 158 -9.66 -12.13 -6.11
C ASP A 158 -8.70 -13.26 -6.54
N SER A 159 -7.88 -13.77 -5.63
CA SER A 159 -6.93 -14.84 -5.92
C SER A 159 -7.64 -16.19 -6.13
N ASN A 160 -7.05 -17.09 -6.93
CA ASN A 160 -7.54 -18.46 -7.07
C ASN A 160 -7.39 -19.23 -5.76
N GLU A 161 -6.22 -19.10 -5.12
CA GLU A 161 -5.92 -19.68 -3.83
C GLU A 161 -6.22 -18.64 -2.75
N LYS A 162 -7.13 -18.97 -1.84
CA LYS A 162 -7.66 -18.03 -0.84
C LYS A 162 -7.42 -18.54 0.57
N PRO A 163 -7.23 -17.66 1.57
CA PRO A 163 -7.34 -18.01 2.97
C PRO A 163 -8.77 -18.49 3.29
N ALA A 164 -8.92 -19.24 4.37
CA ALA A 164 -10.25 -19.70 4.84
C ALA A 164 -11.19 -18.51 5.09
N ARG A 165 -10.66 -17.44 5.67
CA ARG A 165 -11.41 -16.19 5.91
C ARG A 165 -10.48 -15.01 6.05
N ILE A 166 -10.98 -13.81 5.71
CA ILE A 166 -10.30 -12.53 5.92
C ILE A 166 -11.09 -11.71 6.94
N HIS A 167 -10.42 -11.27 7.99
CA HIS A 167 -10.93 -10.35 9.00
C HIS A 167 -10.32 -8.97 8.78
N LEU A 168 -11.14 -7.93 8.65
CA LEU A 168 -10.69 -6.55 8.63
C LEU A 168 -11.16 -5.86 9.91
N THR A 169 -10.31 -5.00 10.48
CA THR A 169 -10.74 -4.11 11.56
C THR A 169 -10.86 -2.68 11.07
N GLU A 170 -11.85 -1.94 11.58
CA GLU A 170 -12.02 -0.51 11.32
C GLU A 170 -12.35 0.21 12.64
N VAL A 171 -11.67 1.32 12.89
CA VAL A 171 -11.84 2.14 14.09
C VAL A 171 -12.57 3.44 13.83
N GLU A 172 -12.67 3.87 12.59
CA GLU A 172 -13.34 5.11 12.22
C GLU A 172 -14.84 4.88 12.03
N ALA A 173 -15.62 5.51 12.90
CA ALA A 173 -17.07 5.42 12.86
C ALA A 173 -17.61 5.88 11.49
N GLY A 174 -18.53 5.08 10.92
CA GLY A 174 -19.19 5.38 9.65
C GLY A 174 -18.44 4.91 8.39
N ARG A 175 -17.20 4.46 8.48
CA ARG A 175 -16.48 3.90 7.31
C ARG A 175 -16.88 2.48 6.94
N GLY A 176 -17.52 1.76 7.85
CA GLY A 176 -17.92 0.37 7.61
C GLY A 176 -18.77 0.16 6.36
N SER A 177 -19.65 1.11 6.02
CA SER A 177 -20.46 1.04 4.79
C SER A 177 -19.60 1.13 3.52
N GLN A 178 -18.59 1.99 3.50
CA GLN A 178 -17.66 2.13 2.39
C GLN A 178 -16.84 0.85 2.19
N VAL A 179 -16.33 0.26 3.28
CA VAL A 179 -15.60 -1.01 3.22
C VAL A 179 -16.48 -2.12 2.65
N ARG A 180 -17.73 -2.23 3.10
CA ARG A 180 -18.69 -3.22 2.58
C ARG A 180 -19.00 -2.99 1.11
N ASP A 181 -19.09 -1.75 0.67
CA ASP A 181 -19.33 -1.42 -0.75
C ASP A 181 -18.15 -1.81 -1.65
N HIS A 182 -16.92 -1.62 -1.20
CA HIS A 182 -15.72 -2.05 -1.93
C HIS A 182 -15.59 -3.57 -2.08
N LEU A 183 -16.10 -4.35 -1.11
CA LEU A 183 -15.98 -5.81 -1.10
C LEU A 183 -17.30 -6.54 -1.42
N LYS A 184 -18.35 -5.82 -1.83
CA LYS A 184 -19.72 -6.36 -2.05
C LYS A 184 -19.81 -7.47 -3.09
N GLU A 185 -18.88 -7.54 -4.02
CA GLU A 185 -18.84 -8.56 -5.07
C GLU A 185 -18.36 -9.94 -4.56
N PHE A 186 -17.68 -9.97 -3.40
CA PHE A 186 -17.18 -11.19 -2.80
C PHE A 186 -18.17 -11.74 -1.77
N SER A 187 -18.29 -13.08 -1.71
CA SER A 187 -19.13 -13.75 -0.72
C SER A 187 -18.75 -13.34 0.71
N GLN A 188 -19.75 -12.99 1.51
CA GLN A 188 -19.57 -12.63 2.91
C GLN A 188 -19.12 -13.80 3.80
N GLU A 189 -19.14 -15.03 3.29
CA GLU A 189 -18.54 -16.17 3.96
C GLU A 189 -17.01 -16.11 3.98
N LEU A 190 -16.42 -15.40 2.99
CA LEU A 190 -14.96 -15.28 2.83
C LEU A 190 -14.34 -14.15 3.63
N TRP A 191 -15.13 -13.19 4.10
CA TRP A 191 -14.61 -12.04 4.83
C TRP A 191 -15.57 -11.50 5.88
N SER A 192 -15.03 -10.77 6.84
CA SER A 192 -15.80 -10.06 7.87
C SER A 192 -15.14 -8.72 8.21
N LEU A 193 -15.98 -7.72 8.48
CA LEU A 193 -15.55 -6.42 8.99
C LEU A 193 -15.92 -6.32 10.47
N HIS A 194 -14.94 -6.01 11.28
CA HIS A 194 -15.06 -5.75 12.71
C HIS A 194 -14.87 -4.26 12.97
N GLU A 195 -15.94 -3.56 13.28
CA GLU A 195 -15.88 -2.19 13.76
C GLU A 195 -15.52 -2.24 15.25
N ILE A 196 -14.32 -1.79 15.59
CA ILE A 196 -13.74 -1.92 16.93
C ILE A 196 -13.44 -0.56 17.55
N ASN A 197 -13.46 -0.48 18.86
CA ASN A 197 -13.23 0.76 19.60
C ASN A 197 -11.92 0.76 20.39
N SER A 198 -11.27 -0.39 20.50
CA SER A 198 -10.02 -0.52 21.24
C SER A 198 -9.12 -1.62 20.69
N PRO A 199 -7.80 -1.58 20.97
CA PRO A 199 -6.87 -2.65 20.63
C PRO A 199 -7.24 -4.02 21.25
N GLU A 200 -7.84 -4.04 22.45
CA GLU A 200 -8.26 -5.26 23.12
C GLU A 200 -9.35 -6.01 22.36
N GLU A 201 -10.22 -5.29 21.64
CA GLU A 201 -11.21 -5.91 20.76
C GLU A 201 -10.51 -6.61 19.55
N ALA A 202 -9.43 -6.04 19.03
CA ALA A 202 -8.62 -6.67 18.02
C ALA A 202 -7.90 -7.93 18.55
N ASP A 203 -7.43 -7.91 19.80
CA ASP A 203 -6.81 -9.07 20.45
C ASP A 203 -7.79 -10.26 20.55
N LEU A 204 -9.08 -10.01 20.75
CA LEU A 204 -10.10 -11.06 20.79
C LEU A 204 -10.31 -11.74 19.42
N ILE A 205 -10.05 -11.03 18.34
CA ILE A 205 -10.07 -11.59 16.98
C ILE A 205 -8.79 -12.38 16.75
N LEU A 206 -7.63 -11.78 17.07
CA LEU A 206 -6.31 -12.39 16.96
C LEU A 206 -6.26 -13.75 17.67
N ALA A 207 -6.79 -13.83 18.90
CA ALA A 207 -6.76 -15.04 19.72
C ALA A 207 -7.56 -16.22 19.14
N LYS A 208 -8.42 -15.99 18.16
CA LYS A 208 -9.24 -17.02 17.49
C LYS A 208 -8.63 -17.54 16.20
N LEU A 209 -7.58 -16.88 15.70
CA LEU A 209 -6.98 -17.28 14.44
C LEU A 209 -6.24 -18.63 14.58
N PRO A 210 -6.37 -19.50 13.58
CA PRO A 210 -5.58 -20.73 13.53
C PRO A 210 -4.07 -20.45 13.39
N PRO A 211 -3.22 -21.43 13.72
CA PRO A 211 -1.80 -21.40 13.33
C PRO A 211 -1.64 -21.18 11.82
N GLN A 212 -0.47 -20.71 11.39
CA GLN A 212 -0.15 -20.41 9.97
C GLN A 212 -0.97 -19.29 9.34
N SER A 213 -1.79 -18.57 10.12
CA SER A 213 -2.52 -17.39 9.66
C SER A 213 -1.58 -16.22 9.37
N LEU A 214 -2.06 -15.23 8.58
CA LEU A 214 -1.36 -13.99 8.29
C LEU A 214 -1.98 -12.85 9.08
N ILE A 215 -1.17 -12.11 9.83
CA ILE A 215 -1.59 -10.93 10.59
C ILE A 215 -0.86 -9.70 10.05
N VAL A 216 -1.61 -8.69 9.63
CA VAL A 216 -1.10 -7.51 8.91
C VAL A 216 -1.45 -6.23 9.65
N ASN A 217 -0.46 -5.39 9.95
CA ASN A 217 -0.70 -4.02 10.36
C ASN A 217 -0.79 -3.09 9.14
N ALA A 218 -2.00 -2.73 8.75
CA ALA A 218 -2.31 -1.75 7.71
C ALA A 218 -2.95 -0.46 8.27
N SER A 219 -2.92 -0.27 9.61
CA SER A 219 -3.57 0.84 10.31
C SER A 219 -2.81 2.17 10.22
N GLY A 220 -1.53 2.13 9.84
CA GLY A 220 -0.61 3.28 9.87
C GLY A 220 -0.15 3.68 11.28
N LEU A 221 -0.59 2.99 12.34
CA LEU A 221 -0.03 3.14 13.68
C LEU A 221 1.40 2.61 13.72
N GLY A 222 2.24 3.24 14.53
CA GLY A 222 3.67 2.91 14.61
C GLY A 222 4.53 3.58 13.53
N LYS A 223 3.95 4.38 12.61
CA LYS A 223 4.67 5.17 11.61
C LYS A 223 4.64 6.66 11.93
N ASP A 224 3.60 7.34 11.50
CA ASP A 224 3.42 8.80 11.70
C ASP A 224 2.57 9.11 12.95
N ARG A 225 1.88 8.10 13.47
CA ARG A 225 1.14 8.12 14.73
C ARG A 225 1.69 7.00 15.63
N PRO A 226 1.94 7.27 16.92
CA PRO A 226 2.44 6.25 17.85
C PRO A 226 1.39 5.17 18.12
N GLY A 227 1.82 4.03 18.62
CA GLY A 227 0.96 2.95 19.06
C GLY A 227 0.95 1.75 18.12
N SER A 228 0.16 0.77 18.50
CA SER A 228 -0.10 -0.47 17.78
C SER A 228 -1.60 -0.69 17.66
N PRO A 229 -2.10 -1.36 16.61
CA PRO A 229 -3.49 -1.77 16.53
C PRO A 229 -3.86 -2.91 17.50
N LEU A 230 -2.87 -3.52 18.16
CA LEU A 230 -3.04 -4.53 19.20
C LEU A 230 -2.63 -3.97 20.57
N SER A 231 -3.20 -4.51 21.63
CA SER A 231 -2.80 -4.15 22.99
C SER A 231 -1.42 -4.73 23.36
N THR A 232 -0.86 -4.26 24.44
CA THR A 232 0.43 -4.79 24.93
C THR A 232 0.38 -6.23 25.42
N SER A 233 -0.81 -6.76 25.67
CA SER A 233 -1.08 -8.13 26.11
C SER A 233 -1.44 -9.09 24.97
N ALA A 234 -1.46 -8.64 23.73
CA ALA A 234 -1.75 -9.48 22.57
C ALA A 234 -0.79 -10.68 22.49
N ASP A 235 -1.33 -11.89 22.33
CA ASP A 235 -0.57 -13.14 22.16
C ASP A 235 -0.82 -13.68 20.75
N PHE A 236 0.24 -13.75 19.94
CA PHE A 236 0.11 -14.22 18.56
C PHE A 236 -0.03 -15.72 18.50
N PRO A 237 -0.93 -16.26 17.64
CA PRO A 237 -0.99 -17.71 17.40
C PRO A 237 0.34 -18.24 16.83
N SER A 238 0.60 -19.53 17.03
CA SER A 238 1.86 -20.12 16.63
C SER A 238 2.03 -20.20 15.10
N GLU A 239 3.28 -20.09 14.66
CA GLU A 239 3.68 -20.27 13.25
C GLU A 239 3.03 -19.30 12.26
N CYS A 240 2.47 -18.18 12.76
CA CYS A 240 1.84 -17.17 11.93
C CYS A 240 2.87 -16.34 11.17
N HIS A 241 2.43 -15.82 10.02
CA HIS A 241 3.11 -14.76 9.30
C HIS A 241 2.65 -13.41 9.83
N ILE A 242 3.59 -12.55 10.17
CA ILE A 242 3.34 -11.20 10.69
C ILE A 242 3.88 -10.21 9.66
N TRP A 243 3.04 -9.30 9.20
CA TRP A 243 3.43 -8.31 8.22
C TRP A 243 3.13 -6.90 8.70
N GLU A 244 4.18 -6.14 8.99
CA GLU A 244 4.10 -4.71 9.26
C GLU A 244 4.18 -3.94 7.93
N PHE A 245 3.14 -3.19 7.55
CA PHE A 245 3.17 -2.37 6.33
C PHE A 245 4.07 -1.15 6.44
N ASN A 246 4.35 -0.72 7.66
CA ASN A 246 5.25 0.40 7.88
C ASN A 246 6.73 -0.08 7.78
N TYR A 247 7.55 0.76 7.17
CA TYR A 247 9.00 0.53 7.06
C TYR A 247 9.83 1.47 7.93
N ARG A 248 9.20 2.40 8.65
CA ARG A 248 9.81 3.40 9.53
C ARG A 248 8.88 3.77 10.67
N GLY A 249 9.40 4.44 11.66
CA GLY A 249 8.67 4.88 12.86
C GLY A 249 9.01 4.04 14.07
N SER A 250 8.15 4.04 15.08
CA SER A 250 8.33 3.28 16.32
C SER A 250 8.00 1.79 16.17
N LEU A 251 7.20 1.42 15.17
CA LEU A 251 6.88 0.05 14.76
C LEU A 251 6.49 -0.87 15.94
N GLU A 252 5.64 -0.39 16.85
CA GLU A 252 5.27 -1.11 18.08
C GLU A 252 4.69 -2.49 17.78
N PHE A 253 3.86 -2.63 16.73
CA PHE A 253 3.32 -3.92 16.30
C PHE A 253 4.43 -4.90 15.90
N LEU A 254 5.41 -4.44 15.11
CA LEU A 254 6.58 -5.25 14.74
C LEU A 254 7.35 -5.71 15.98
N HIS A 255 7.58 -4.79 16.93
CA HIS A 255 8.28 -5.11 18.18
C HIS A 255 7.48 -6.05 19.09
N GLN A 256 6.15 -5.98 19.10
CA GLN A 256 5.30 -6.95 19.80
C GLN A 256 5.51 -8.37 19.24
N ALA A 257 5.53 -8.50 17.91
CA ALA A 257 5.77 -9.77 17.24
C ALA A 257 7.20 -10.31 17.49
N LEU A 258 8.22 -9.46 17.37
CA LEU A 258 9.62 -9.83 17.62
C LEU A 258 9.85 -10.39 19.03
N ARG A 259 9.19 -9.83 20.06
CA ARG A 259 9.27 -10.36 21.43
C ARG A 259 8.71 -11.78 21.56
N GLN A 260 7.79 -12.17 20.71
CA GLN A 260 7.13 -13.49 20.75
C GLN A 260 7.67 -14.44 19.67
N GLN A 261 8.53 -13.97 18.75
CA GLN A 261 8.97 -14.68 17.56
C GLN A 261 9.47 -16.09 17.89
N ARG A 262 10.38 -16.23 18.85
CA ARG A 262 10.98 -17.51 19.20
C ARG A 262 9.97 -18.47 19.85
N LYS A 263 9.13 -17.95 20.77
CA LYS A 263 8.13 -18.74 21.50
C LYS A 263 7.05 -19.26 20.55
N GLN A 264 6.54 -18.38 19.68
CA GLN A 264 5.42 -18.68 18.78
C GLN A 264 5.89 -19.15 17.38
N ARG A 265 7.21 -19.16 17.11
CA ARG A 265 7.78 -19.50 15.78
C ARG A 265 7.23 -18.60 14.66
N LEU A 266 7.13 -17.29 14.89
CA LEU A 266 6.57 -16.34 13.94
C LEU A 266 7.52 -16.07 12.77
N HIS A 267 6.92 -15.90 11.58
CA HIS A 267 7.57 -15.42 10.36
C HIS A 267 7.29 -13.92 10.22
N ILE A 268 8.29 -13.07 10.45
CA ILE A 268 8.09 -11.63 10.60
C ILE A 268 8.66 -10.89 9.41
N HIS A 269 7.85 -9.99 8.82
CA HIS A 269 8.15 -9.17 7.66
C HIS A 269 7.85 -7.70 7.97
N ASP A 270 8.78 -6.82 7.59
CA ASP A 270 8.59 -5.36 7.65
C ASP A 270 8.00 -4.82 6.33
N GLY A 271 7.71 -3.52 6.29
CA GLY A 271 7.14 -2.84 5.13
C GLY A 271 8.15 -2.38 4.08
N TRP A 272 9.44 -2.74 4.20
CA TRP A 272 10.48 -2.24 3.29
C TRP A 272 10.25 -2.65 1.83
N GLU A 273 10.07 -3.94 1.60
CA GLU A 273 9.84 -4.47 0.25
C GLU A 273 8.53 -3.93 -0.35
N TYR A 274 7.48 -3.80 0.46
CA TYR A 274 6.21 -3.20 0.04
C TYR A 274 6.37 -1.73 -0.37
N PHE A 275 7.14 -0.96 0.40
CA PHE A 275 7.48 0.42 0.06
C PHE A 275 8.25 0.53 -1.25
N LEU A 276 9.28 -0.30 -1.46
CA LEU A 276 10.07 -0.29 -2.69
C LEU A 276 9.21 -0.67 -3.90
N ALA A 277 8.43 -1.75 -3.80
CA ALA A 277 7.57 -2.22 -4.88
C ALA A 277 6.52 -1.17 -5.25
N GLY A 278 5.88 -0.53 -4.26
CA GLY A 278 4.89 0.52 -4.51
C GLY A 278 5.43 1.67 -5.36
N TRP A 279 6.63 2.15 -5.05
CA TRP A 279 7.28 3.20 -5.83
C TRP A 279 7.75 2.68 -7.20
N ALA A 280 8.32 1.48 -7.26
CA ALA A 280 8.83 0.91 -8.51
C ALA A 280 7.72 0.70 -9.54
N TYR A 281 6.56 0.17 -9.15
CA TYR A 281 5.40 0.01 -10.04
C TYR A 281 4.87 1.34 -10.57
N ILE A 282 4.85 2.39 -9.74
CA ILE A 282 4.40 3.71 -10.15
C ILE A 282 5.40 4.37 -11.10
N ILE A 283 6.69 4.29 -10.79
CA ILE A 283 7.75 4.83 -11.65
C ILE A 283 7.75 4.11 -12.99
N ALA A 284 7.58 2.78 -13.01
CA ALA A 284 7.48 1.99 -14.24
C ALA A 284 6.31 2.44 -15.11
N GLU A 285 5.15 2.69 -14.50
CA GLU A 285 3.97 3.19 -15.22
C GLU A 285 4.16 4.60 -15.78
N VAL A 286 4.67 5.52 -14.96
CA VAL A 286 4.85 6.93 -15.35
C VAL A 286 5.88 7.09 -16.48
N TYR A 287 6.95 6.27 -16.45
CA TYR A 287 8.02 6.34 -17.46
C TYR A 287 7.92 5.25 -18.53
N HIS A 288 6.81 4.48 -18.55
CA HIS A 288 6.45 3.52 -19.59
C HIS A 288 7.53 2.43 -19.86
N PHE A 289 8.02 1.80 -18.80
CA PHE A 289 8.91 0.65 -18.92
C PHE A 289 8.37 -0.56 -18.16
N GLU A 290 8.77 -1.75 -18.57
CA GLU A 290 8.42 -2.98 -17.86
C GLU A 290 9.31 -3.15 -16.62
N LEU A 291 8.69 -3.31 -15.45
CA LEU A 291 9.40 -3.62 -14.20
C LEU A 291 9.70 -5.13 -14.16
N THR A 292 10.82 -5.53 -14.79
CA THR A 292 11.29 -6.93 -14.75
C THR A 292 11.96 -7.24 -13.41
N GLU A 293 11.96 -8.52 -13.01
CA GLU A 293 12.62 -8.94 -11.75
C GLU A 293 14.12 -8.57 -11.69
N PRO A 294 14.93 -8.73 -12.78
CA PRO A 294 16.32 -8.26 -12.76
C PRO A 294 16.46 -6.75 -12.56
N LEU A 295 15.55 -5.94 -13.13
CA LEU A 295 15.56 -4.49 -12.93
C LEU A 295 15.16 -4.13 -11.50
N PHE A 296 14.12 -4.77 -10.98
CA PHE A 296 13.70 -4.53 -9.61
C PHE A 296 14.78 -4.94 -8.58
N ALA A 297 15.51 -6.03 -8.85
CA ALA A 297 16.64 -6.41 -8.01
C ALA A 297 17.73 -5.32 -7.96
N LYS A 298 18.04 -4.65 -9.07
CA LYS A 298 18.97 -3.51 -9.09
C LYS A 298 18.44 -2.31 -8.30
N LEU A 299 17.14 -2.00 -8.41
CA LEU A 299 16.51 -0.94 -7.63
C LEU A 299 16.56 -1.23 -6.12
N ARG A 300 16.33 -2.48 -5.72
CA ARG A 300 16.45 -2.94 -4.32
C ARG A 300 17.87 -2.81 -3.81
N GLU A 301 18.86 -3.22 -4.61
CA GLU A 301 20.28 -3.09 -4.27
C GLU A 301 20.66 -1.62 -4.04
N ALA A 302 20.30 -0.73 -4.96
CA ALA A 302 20.53 0.70 -4.81
C ALA A 302 19.85 1.30 -3.56
N ALA A 303 18.77 0.70 -3.09
CA ALA A 303 18.03 1.16 -1.91
C ALA A 303 18.63 0.68 -0.57
N LEU A 304 19.45 -0.39 -0.56
CA LEU A 304 19.98 -1.01 0.67
C LEU A 304 20.63 -0.02 1.66
N PRO A 305 21.45 0.97 1.20
CA PRO A 305 22.07 1.92 2.13
C PRO A 305 21.08 2.80 2.89
N LEU A 306 19.84 2.89 2.42
CA LEU A 306 18.78 3.72 3.02
C LEU A 306 17.81 2.91 3.87
N ARG A 307 17.95 1.57 3.93
CA ARG A 307 17.05 0.71 4.71
C ARG A 307 17.16 1.05 6.19
N PRO A 308 16.05 1.37 6.87
CA PRO A 308 16.05 1.56 8.32
C PRO A 308 16.46 0.27 9.04
N ILE A 309 17.23 0.43 10.13
CA ILE A 309 17.60 -0.68 11.02
C ILE A 309 16.58 -0.67 12.17
N HIS A 310 15.94 -1.81 12.43
CA HIS A 310 14.93 -1.99 13.48
C HIS A 310 15.44 -2.90 14.58
#